data_947a8bc4cd23ae65eb620b2f48361784
#
_entry.id   947a8bc4cd23ae65eb620b2f48361784
#
_cell.length_a   1.000
_cell.length_b   1.000
_cell.length_c   1.000
_cell.angle_alpha   90.00
_cell.angle_beta   90.00
_cell.angle_gamma   90.00
#
_symmetry.space_group_name_H-M   'P 1'
#
loop_
_entity.id
_entity.type
_entity.pdbx_description
1 polymer ?
#
loop_
_entity_poly.entity_id
_entity_poly.type
_entity_poly.pdbx_seq_one_letter_code
_entity_poly.pdbx_strand_id
1 'polypeptide(L)'
;MQFQRAILPLTLAVALGVVTAPGDPAAAQELCSRPVQPLCSTDMVTATSEADRMRCIEDARRFHETLVEYRDCLKKSVAEADELVDQAAGIVACMDEGRKDCGAETGR
;
A
#
# COMPACT_ATOMS: atom_id res chain seq x y z
N MET A 1 50.14 10.19 45.84
CA MET A 1 49.64 9.05 45.05
C MET A 1 48.17 9.31 44.80
N GLN A 2 47.85 9.80 43.59
CA GLN A 2 46.46 10.07 43.19
C GLN A 2 46.00 8.94 42.29
N PHE A 3 45.00 8.18 42.71
CA PHE A 3 44.31 7.20 41.92
C PHE A 3 43.22 7.90 41.09
N GLN A 4 43.51 8.11 39.82
CA GLN A 4 42.56 8.67 38.86
C GLN A 4 41.66 7.54 38.38
N ARG A 5 40.44 7.47 38.95
CA ARG A 5 39.39 6.55 38.47
C ARG A 5 38.81 7.10 37.19
N ALA A 6 39.15 6.47 36.08
CA ALA A 6 38.52 6.69 34.78
C ALA A 6 37.12 6.06 34.82
N ILE A 7 36.11 6.92 34.79
CA ILE A 7 34.71 6.52 34.62
C ILE A 7 34.45 6.48 33.10
N LEU A 8 34.32 5.28 32.56
CA LEU A 8 33.82 5.08 31.20
C LEU A 8 32.31 5.34 31.18
N PRO A 9 31.81 6.20 30.30
CA PRO A 9 30.36 6.27 30.08
C PRO A 9 29.90 5.09 29.17
N LEU A 10 29.08 4.26 29.77
CA LEU A 10 28.37 3.20 29.05
C LEU A 10 27.27 3.85 28.22
N THR A 11 27.53 4.08 26.94
CA THR A 11 26.48 4.53 25.98
C THR A 11 25.56 3.38 25.65
N LEU A 12 24.39 3.37 26.27
CA LEU A 12 23.30 2.46 25.96
C LEU A 12 22.68 2.90 24.62
N ALA A 13 23.06 2.24 23.52
CA ALA A 13 22.41 2.40 22.25
C ALA A 13 21.04 1.68 22.30
N VAL A 14 19.98 2.44 22.53
CA VAL A 14 18.61 1.95 22.37
C VAL A 14 18.35 1.88 20.87
N ALA A 15 18.49 0.70 20.31
CA ALA A 15 17.99 0.42 18.96
C ALA A 15 16.46 0.39 19.03
N LEU A 16 15.81 1.49 18.63
CA LEU A 16 14.39 1.56 18.34
C LEU A 16 14.13 0.70 17.10
N GLY A 17 13.90 -0.59 17.33
CA GLY A 17 13.37 -1.48 16.30
C GLY A 17 11.96 -0.99 15.94
N VAL A 18 11.82 -0.39 14.76
CA VAL A 18 10.50 -0.13 14.18
C VAL A 18 9.91 -1.48 13.82
N VAL A 19 9.09 -2.01 14.71
CA VAL A 19 8.27 -3.19 14.42
C VAL A 19 7.15 -2.70 13.53
N THR A 20 7.32 -2.86 12.21
CA THR A 20 6.23 -2.69 11.26
C THR A 20 5.22 -3.82 11.51
N ALA A 21 4.08 -3.49 12.11
CA ALA A 21 3.01 -4.45 12.32
C ALA A 21 2.48 -4.94 10.95
N PRO A 22 2.31 -6.28 10.75
CA PRO A 22 1.65 -6.79 9.54
C PRO A 22 0.20 -6.30 9.55
N GLY A 23 -0.20 -5.56 8.51
CA GLY A 23 -1.54 -5.01 8.37
C GLY A 23 -1.62 -3.48 8.30
N ASP A 24 -0.50 -2.79 8.05
CA ASP A 24 -0.49 -1.35 7.79
C ASP A 24 -1.32 -1.04 6.53
N PRO A 25 -2.41 -0.21 6.62
CA PRO A 25 -3.20 0.17 5.46
C PRO A 25 -2.38 0.88 4.37
N ALA A 26 -1.23 1.48 4.69
CA ALA A 26 -0.31 2.04 3.72
C ALA A 26 0.34 0.96 2.82
N ALA A 27 0.60 -0.25 3.35
CA ALA A 27 1.15 -1.36 2.58
C ALA A 27 0.17 -1.89 1.52
N ALA A 28 -1.16 -1.84 1.77
CA ALA A 28 -2.18 -2.24 0.81
C ALA A 28 -2.29 -1.24 -0.37
N GLN A 29 -2.00 0.04 -0.15
CA GLN A 29 -1.99 1.07 -1.19
C GLN A 29 -0.75 0.98 -2.10
N GLU A 30 0.38 0.46 -1.59
CA GLU A 30 1.59 0.26 -2.36
C GLU A 30 1.47 -0.87 -3.39
N LEU A 31 0.57 -1.83 -3.18
CA LEU A 31 0.34 -2.94 -4.11
C LEU A 31 -0.29 -2.48 -5.43
N CYS A 32 -1.01 -1.36 -5.44
CA CYS A 32 -1.64 -0.78 -6.61
C CYS A 32 -1.00 0.57 -6.92
N SER A 33 0.13 0.56 -7.60
CA SER A 33 0.82 1.79 -7.99
C SER A 33 0.04 2.53 -9.07
N ARG A 34 -0.29 3.78 -8.79
CA ARG A 34 -0.94 4.64 -9.76
C ARG A 34 0.03 4.98 -10.90
N PRO A 35 -0.34 4.72 -12.16
CA PRO A 35 0.51 5.05 -13.31
C PRO A 35 0.70 6.56 -13.46
N VAL A 36 1.88 6.94 -13.92
CA VAL A 36 2.20 8.34 -14.24
C VAL A 36 1.71 8.65 -15.65
N GLN A 37 0.95 9.73 -15.77
CA GLN A 37 0.41 10.18 -17.05
C GLN A 37 1.55 10.68 -17.96
N PRO A 38 1.56 10.31 -19.27
CA PRO A 38 2.54 10.81 -20.21
C PRO A 38 2.46 12.33 -20.37
N LEU A 39 3.61 12.99 -20.45
CA LEU A 39 3.67 14.44 -20.58
C LEU A 39 2.93 14.98 -21.82
N CYS A 40 2.96 14.24 -22.93
CA CYS A 40 2.28 14.63 -24.14
C CYS A 40 0.75 14.69 -24.05
N SER A 41 0.17 14.07 -23.02
CA SER A 41 -1.28 14.09 -22.78
C SER A 41 -1.70 15.13 -21.76
N THR A 42 -0.78 15.65 -20.95
CA THR A 42 -1.04 16.69 -19.94
C THR A 42 -0.82 18.09 -20.47
N ASP A 43 0.24 18.25 -21.25
CA ASP A 43 0.49 19.50 -21.95
C ASP A 43 -0.14 19.36 -23.34
N MET A 44 -0.96 20.31 -23.74
CA MET A 44 -1.36 20.48 -25.13
C MET A 44 -0.13 20.91 -25.97
N VAL A 45 0.99 20.22 -25.79
CA VAL A 45 2.12 20.36 -26.69
C VAL A 45 1.61 19.86 -28.04
N THR A 46 1.27 20.79 -28.88
CA THR A 46 1.00 20.54 -30.27
C THR A 46 2.17 19.71 -30.80
N ALA A 47 1.90 18.44 -31.05
CA ALA A 47 2.84 17.57 -31.72
C ALA A 47 3.32 18.30 -32.99
N THR A 48 4.55 18.80 -32.96
CA THR A 48 5.10 19.65 -34.01
C THR A 48 5.48 18.85 -35.27
N SER A 49 5.51 17.51 -35.11
CA SER A 49 5.79 16.60 -36.21
C SER A 49 4.89 15.36 -36.14
N GLU A 50 4.72 14.68 -37.26
CA GLU A 50 4.01 13.40 -37.34
C GLU A 50 4.70 12.32 -36.47
N ALA A 51 6.04 12.34 -36.41
CA ALA A 51 6.80 11.43 -35.57
C ALA A 51 6.51 11.65 -34.07
N ASP A 52 6.41 12.90 -33.62
CA ASP A 52 6.06 13.25 -32.23
C ASP A 52 4.62 12.82 -31.91
N ARG A 53 3.70 13.01 -32.85
CA ARG A 53 2.33 12.56 -32.72
C ARG A 53 2.24 11.04 -32.54
N MET A 54 2.99 10.29 -33.34
CA MET A 54 3.01 8.83 -33.27
C MET A 54 3.59 8.33 -31.96
N ARG A 55 4.64 8.96 -31.44
CA ARG A 55 5.21 8.63 -30.11
C ARG A 55 4.20 8.89 -29.01
N CYS A 56 3.51 10.03 -29.04
CA CYS A 56 2.49 10.36 -28.04
C CYS A 56 1.34 9.36 -28.05
N ILE A 57 0.90 8.91 -29.22
CA ILE A 57 -0.14 7.87 -29.36
C ILE A 57 0.34 6.56 -28.72
N GLU A 58 1.58 6.17 -28.96
CA GLU A 58 2.14 4.95 -28.37
C GLU A 58 2.27 5.04 -26.84
N ASP A 59 2.75 6.17 -26.33
CA ASP A 59 2.84 6.40 -24.90
C ASP A 59 1.45 6.44 -24.22
N ALA A 60 0.46 7.05 -24.88
CA ALA A 60 -0.92 7.05 -24.41
C ALA A 60 -1.53 5.64 -24.40
N ARG A 61 -1.20 4.80 -25.39
CA ARG A 61 -1.65 3.41 -25.46
C ARG A 61 -1.07 2.59 -24.31
N ARG A 62 0.23 2.69 -24.04
CA ARG A 62 0.87 2.04 -22.90
C ARG A 62 0.29 2.51 -21.58
N PHE A 63 0.07 3.80 -21.45
CA PHE A 63 -0.57 4.37 -20.25
C PHE A 63 -1.97 3.80 -20.04
N HIS A 64 -2.75 3.65 -21.10
CA HIS A 64 -4.07 3.01 -21.01
C HIS A 64 -3.98 1.57 -20.52
N GLU A 65 -3.03 0.78 -21.01
CA GLU A 65 -2.81 -0.60 -20.56
C GLU A 65 -2.46 -0.65 -19.06
N THR A 66 -1.54 0.21 -18.62
CA THR A 66 -1.17 0.30 -17.18
C THR A 66 -2.33 0.78 -16.31
N LEU A 67 -3.21 1.65 -16.82
CA LEU A 67 -4.43 2.05 -16.10
C LEU A 67 -5.42 0.88 -15.94
N VAL A 68 -5.54 0.02 -16.95
CA VAL A 68 -6.37 -1.19 -16.86
C VAL A 68 -5.85 -2.11 -15.75
N GLU A 69 -4.55 -2.36 -15.72
CA GLU A 69 -3.91 -3.17 -14.68
C GLU A 69 -4.10 -2.55 -13.29
N TYR A 70 -3.93 -1.24 -13.17
CA TYR A 70 -4.16 -0.51 -11.93
C TYR A 70 -5.61 -0.62 -11.45
N ARG A 71 -6.57 -0.45 -12.35
CA ARG A 71 -7.99 -0.65 -12.05
C ARG A 71 -8.29 -2.06 -11.56
N ASP A 72 -7.72 -3.07 -12.21
CA ASP A 72 -7.96 -4.46 -11.84
C ASP A 72 -7.32 -4.80 -10.49
N CYS A 73 -6.15 -4.23 -10.18
CA CYS A 73 -5.56 -4.28 -8.86
C CYS A 73 -6.46 -3.66 -7.79
N LEU A 74 -7.03 -2.49 -8.04
CA LEU A 74 -7.96 -1.83 -7.10
C LEU A 74 -9.24 -2.64 -6.89
N LYS A 75 -9.79 -3.25 -7.93
CA LYS A 75 -10.98 -4.12 -7.81
C LYS A 75 -10.70 -5.32 -6.91
N LYS A 76 -9.52 -5.93 -7.05
CA LYS A 76 -9.10 -7.02 -6.18
C LYS A 76 -8.98 -6.58 -4.73
N SER A 77 -8.37 -5.42 -4.47
CA SER A 77 -8.25 -4.86 -3.13
C SER A 77 -9.60 -4.53 -2.49
N VAL A 78 -10.55 -4.03 -3.28
CA VAL A 78 -11.93 -3.79 -2.82
C VAL A 78 -12.61 -5.11 -2.45
N ALA A 79 -12.48 -6.14 -3.27
CA ALA A 79 -13.06 -7.45 -2.99
C ALA A 79 -12.49 -8.07 -1.70
N GLU A 80 -11.20 -7.95 -1.47
CA GLU A 80 -10.55 -8.38 -0.22
C GLU A 80 -11.05 -7.58 0.99
N ALA A 81 -11.24 -6.26 0.83
CA ALA A 81 -11.80 -5.40 1.88
C ALA A 81 -13.25 -5.76 2.19
N ASP A 82 -14.07 -6.04 1.20
CA ASP A 82 -15.46 -6.47 1.37
C ASP A 82 -15.53 -7.79 2.16
N GLU A 83 -14.65 -8.73 1.86
CA GLU A 83 -14.57 -9.99 2.61
C GLU A 83 -14.21 -9.75 4.08
N LEU A 84 -13.27 -8.84 4.38
CA LEU A 84 -12.93 -8.46 5.75
C LEU A 84 -14.10 -7.78 6.48
N VAL A 85 -14.85 -6.94 5.79
CA VAL A 85 -16.06 -6.32 6.33
C VAL A 85 -17.09 -7.37 6.69
N ASP A 86 -17.33 -8.35 5.82
CA ASP A 86 -18.27 -9.43 6.07
C ASP A 86 -17.84 -10.31 7.23
N GLN A 87 -16.55 -10.63 7.34
CA GLN A 87 -15.99 -11.35 8.49
C GLN A 87 -16.19 -10.58 9.79
N ALA A 88 -15.91 -9.28 9.80
CA ALA A 88 -16.10 -8.43 10.98
C ALA A 88 -17.58 -8.35 11.38
N ALA A 89 -18.48 -8.23 10.42
CA ALA A 89 -19.94 -8.25 10.68
C ALA A 89 -20.38 -9.58 11.30
N GLY A 90 -19.84 -10.70 10.83
CA GLY A 90 -20.08 -12.02 11.40
C GLY A 90 -19.60 -12.14 12.85
N ILE A 91 -18.44 -11.58 13.17
CA ILE A 91 -17.91 -11.55 14.54
C ILE A 91 -18.83 -10.71 15.45
N VAL A 92 -19.24 -9.54 15.00
CA VAL A 92 -20.15 -8.67 15.77
C VAL A 92 -21.48 -9.38 16.05
N ALA A 93 -22.10 -9.98 15.04
CA ALA A 93 -23.33 -10.73 15.19
C ALA A 93 -23.20 -11.90 16.19
N CYS A 94 -22.09 -12.63 16.09
CA CYS A 94 -21.78 -13.73 17.02
C CYS A 94 -21.63 -13.24 18.47
N MET A 95 -20.96 -12.11 18.69
CA MET A 95 -20.78 -11.50 20.01
C MET A 95 -22.10 -10.98 20.59
N ASP A 96 -22.97 -10.40 19.76
CA ASP A 96 -24.30 -9.94 20.15
C ASP A 96 -25.22 -11.10 20.60
N GLU A 97 -25.01 -12.30 20.06
CA GLU A 97 -25.69 -13.53 20.51
C GLU A 97 -25.12 -14.11 21.82
N GLY A 98 -24.07 -13.47 22.39
CA GLY A 98 -23.44 -13.89 23.64
C GLY A 98 -22.48 -15.06 23.53
N ARG A 99 -22.07 -15.42 22.33
CA ARG A 99 -21.07 -16.47 22.06
C ARG A 99 -19.65 -15.93 22.36
N LYS A 100 -18.76 -16.80 22.83
CA LYS A 100 -17.41 -16.43 23.28
C LYS A 100 -16.29 -16.78 22.28
N ASP A 101 -16.57 -17.62 21.32
CA ASP A 101 -15.62 -18.20 20.37
C ASP A 101 -15.80 -17.70 18.94
N CYS A 102 -16.30 -16.47 18.78
CA CYS A 102 -16.67 -15.90 17.49
C CYS A 102 -15.49 -15.70 16.52
N GLY A 103 -14.26 -15.61 17.01
CA GLY A 103 -13.08 -15.45 16.18
C GLY A 103 -12.51 -16.75 15.57
N ALA A 104 -12.89 -17.90 16.11
CA ALA A 104 -12.33 -19.19 15.69
C ALA A 104 -12.92 -19.72 14.36
N GLU A 105 -14.13 -19.31 13.99
CA GLU A 105 -14.82 -19.75 12.78
C GLU A 105 -14.43 -18.96 11.53
N THR A 106 -13.86 -17.78 11.69
CA THR A 106 -13.50 -16.88 10.58
C THR A 106 -12.08 -17.08 10.07
N GLY A 107 -11.27 -17.91 10.71
CA GLY A 107 -9.87 -18.17 10.38
C GLY A 107 -9.63 -19.27 9.34
N ARG A 108 -10.61 -19.61 8.53
CA ARG A 108 -10.50 -20.63 7.47
C ARG A 108 -10.54 -20.06 6.08
#